data_07dfe270ed3611fd057aa04f8ee2875f
#
_entry.id   07dfe270ed3611fd057aa04f8ee2875f
#
_cell.length_a   1.000
_cell.length_b   1.000
_cell.length_c   1.000
_cell.angle_alpha   90.00
_cell.angle_beta   90.00
_cell.angle_gamma   90.00
#
_symmetry.space_group_name_H-M   'P 1'
#
loop_
_entity.id
_entity.type
_entity.pdbx_description
1 polymer ?
#
loop_
_entity_poly.entity_id
_entity_poly.type
_entity_poly.pdbx_seq_one_letter_code
_entity_poly.pdbx_strand_id
1 'polypeptide(L)'
;MGLNTTYTARTFDLSDLNGISNETLAMHFKLYEGYVTNTNVLNQRIADLIGDGQLDPTQSAAFSELKRRFGFEYNGMVLHEYYFDNMQKQGTGDPISNSAFVGAAEASFGSYETWKADFVNTGKMRGVGWAA
;
A
#
# COMPACT_ATOMS: atom_id res chain seq x y z
N MET A 1 2.31 8.54 -13.25
CA MET A 1 3.22 7.38 -13.14
C MET A 1 4.07 7.36 -14.41
N GLY A 2 5.35 7.62 -14.31
CA GLY A 2 6.26 7.71 -15.47
C GLY A 2 7.21 6.52 -15.49
N LEU A 3 7.54 6.01 -16.67
CA LEU A 3 8.49 4.89 -16.85
C LEU A 3 9.90 5.23 -16.35
N ASN A 4 10.24 6.51 -16.27
CA ASN A 4 11.54 6.98 -15.76
C ASN A 4 11.53 7.32 -14.26
N THR A 5 10.48 6.90 -13.53
CA THR A 5 10.38 7.16 -12.09
C THR A 5 11.08 6.03 -11.33
N THR A 6 12.03 6.39 -10.48
CA THR A 6 12.62 5.46 -9.49
C THR A 6 12.06 5.78 -8.12
N TYR A 7 11.51 4.79 -7.45
CA TYR A 7 10.98 4.90 -6.11
C TYR A 7 12.05 4.57 -5.07
N THR A 8 12.04 5.30 -3.97
CA THR A 8 12.94 5.05 -2.82
C THR A 8 12.10 4.69 -1.62
N ALA A 9 12.48 3.64 -0.90
CA ALA A 9 11.80 3.24 0.32
C ALA A 9 11.86 4.39 1.35
N ARG A 10 10.71 4.69 1.93
CA ARG A 10 10.58 5.65 3.03
C ARG A 10 10.98 5.00 4.34
N THR A 11 11.43 5.79 5.29
CA THR A 11 11.70 5.37 6.66
C THR A 11 10.58 5.85 7.59
N PHE A 12 10.22 5.01 8.56
CA PHE A 12 9.16 5.30 9.52
C PHE A 12 9.68 5.10 10.94
N ASP A 13 9.57 6.12 11.79
CA ASP A 13 9.91 6.01 13.21
C ASP A 13 8.73 5.46 14.01
N LEU A 14 8.56 4.15 13.98
CA LEU A 14 7.49 3.42 14.63
C LEU A 14 8.02 2.49 15.75
N SER A 15 9.23 2.72 16.27
CA SER A 15 9.74 1.96 17.41
C SER A 15 8.83 2.09 18.62
N ASP A 16 8.70 1.02 19.38
CA ASP A 16 7.97 0.98 20.66
C ASP A 16 6.46 1.29 20.55
N LEU A 17 5.85 0.86 19.45
CA LEU A 17 4.38 0.87 19.35
C LEU A 17 3.74 -0.06 20.38
N ASN A 18 2.62 0.36 20.96
CA ASN A 18 1.82 -0.52 21.79
C ASN A 18 1.12 -1.58 20.93
N GLY A 19 1.34 -2.86 21.21
CA GLY A 19 0.67 -3.99 20.55
C GLY A 19 1.38 -4.56 19.32
N ILE A 20 2.45 -3.91 18.82
CA ILE A 20 3.28 -4.42 17.72
C ILE A 20 4.74 -4.38 18.15
N SER A 21 5.43 -5.53 18.12
CA SER A 21 6.84 -5.58 18.49
C SER A 21 7.75 -4.93 17.46
N ASN A 22 8.90 -4.40 17.92
CA ASN A 22 9.93 -3.85 17.02
C ASN A 22 10.43 -4.89 16.01
N GLU A 23 10.48 -6.17 16.40
CA GLU A 23 10.85 -7.28 15.52
C GLU A 23 9.82 -7.46 14.39
N THR A 24 8.53 -7.45 14.72
CA THR A 24 7.45 -7.53 13.72
C THR A 24 7.50 -6.35 12.76
N LEU A 25 7.73 -5.14 13.28
CA LEU A 25 7.89 -3.94 12.43
C LEU A 25 9.09 -4.06 11.50
N ALA A 26 10.23 -4.53 12.00
CA ALA A 26 11.44 -4.70 11.17
C ALA A 26 11.22 -5.68 10.03
N MET A 27 10.54 -6.81 10.28
CA MET A 27 10.15 -7.76 9.22
C MET A 27 9.19 -7.14 8.21
N HIS A 28 8.24 -6.32 8.67
CA HIS A 28 7.26 -5.66 7.81
C HIS A 28 7.89 -4.55 6.95
N PHE A 29 8.82 -3.77 7.51
CA PHE A 29 9.61 -2.82 6.72
C PHE A 29 10.42 -3.51 5.62
N LYS A 30 11.04 -4.65 5.93
CA LYS A 30 11.78 -5.42 4.92
C LYS A 30 10.88 -5.95 3.81
N LEU A 31 9.65 -6.35 4.12
CA LEU A 31 8.65 -6.73 3.12
C LEU A 31 8.30 -5.54 2.22
N TYR A 32 8.05 -4.37 2.81
CA TYR A 32 7.79 -3.12 2.09
C TYR A 32 8.93 -2.72 1.15
N GLU A 33 10.19 -2.80 1.61
CA GLU A 33 11.37 -2.55 0.77
C GLU A 33 11.43 -3.48 -0.44
N GLY A 34 10.97 -4.72 -0.28
CA GLY A 34 10.81 -5.68 -1.37
C GLY A 34 9.84 -5.20 -2.44
N TYR A 35 8.69 -4.63 -2.05
CA TYR A 35 7.72 -4.04 -2.99
C TYR A 35 8.31 -2.83 -3.74
N VAL A 36 9.06 -1.96 -3.06
CA VAL A 36 9.75 -0.83 -3.70
C VAL A 36 10.74 -1.32 -4.76
N THR A 37 11.57 -2.30 -4.38
CA THR A 37 12.57 -2.89 -5.27
C THR A 37 11.92 -3.53 -6.50
N ASN A 38 10.89 -4.35 -6.30
CA ASN A 38 10.19 -5.04 -7.38
C ASN A 38 9.46 -4.05 -8.29
N THR A 39 8.86 -3.00 -7.74
CA THR A 39 8.23 -1.92 -8.51
C THR A 39 9.23 -1.28 -9.46
N ASN A 40 10.44 -0.95 -8.99
CA ASN A 40 11.49 -0.38 -9.82
C ASN A 40 11.97 -1.34 -10.92
N VAL A 41 12.18 -2.61 -10.59
CA VAL A 41 12.59 -3.64 -11.57
C VAL A 41 11.54 -3.79 -12.67
N LEU A 42 10.26 -3.85 -12.30
CA LEU A 42 9.18 -3.98 -13.28
C LEU A 42 9.01 -2.72 -14.12
N ASN A 43 9.16 -1.54 -13.50
CA ASN A 43 9.11 -0.28 -14.22
C ASN A 43 10.20 -0.20 -15.31
N GLN A 44 11.42 -0.62 -14.95
CA GLN A 44 12.53 -0.69 -15.93
C GLN A 44 12.24 -1.68 -17.06
N ARG A 45 11.78 -2.90 -16.74
CA ARG A 45 11.43 -3.91 -17.76
C ARG A 45 10.33 -3.45 -18.71
N ILE A 46 9.33 -2.72 -18.20
CA ILE A 46 8.28 -2.14 -19.03
C ILE A 46 8.87 -1.05 -19.93
N ALA A 47 9.76 -0.21 -19.40
CA ALA A 47 10.43 0.81 -20.17
C ALA A 47 11.29 0.21 -21.31
N ASP A 48 12.01 -0.88 -21.03
CA ASP A 48 12.82 -1.58 -22.02
C ASP A 48 11.98 -2.15 -23.18
N LEU A 49 10.73 -2.59 -22.91
CA LEU A 49 9.84 -3.13 -23.95
C LEU A 49 9.24 -2.05 -24.87
N ILE A 50 9.07 -0.81 -24.36
CA ILE A 50 8.40 0.27 -25.09
C ILE A 50 9.27 1.54 -25.20
N GLY A 51 10.58 1.39 -25.05
CA GLY A 51 11.52 2.52 -24.99
C GLY A 51 11.54 3.42 -26.24
N ASP A 52 11.15 2.87 -27.37
CA ASP A 52 10.98 3.59 -28.64
C ASP A 52 9.56 4.13 -28.87
N GLY A 53 8.66 3.96 -27.88
CA GLY A 53 7.25 4.35 -27.95
C GLY A 53 6.37 3.35 -28.71
N GLN A 54 6.90 2.21 -29.12
CA GLN A 54 6.18 1.15 -29.82
C GLN A 54 6.34 -0.18 -29.08
N LEU A 55 5.29 -0.97 -29.05
CA LEU A 55 5.32 -2.33 -28.53
C LEU A 55 5.35 -3.32 -29.72
N ASP A 56 6.36 -4.17 -29.77
CA ASP A 56 6.37 -5.29 -30.70
C ASP A 56 5.15 -6.19 -30.41
N PRO A 57 4.28 -6.44 -31.41
CA PRO A 57 3.10 -7.28 -31.22
C PRO A 57 3.40 -8.68 -30.64
N THR A 58 4.58 -9.24 -30.93
CA THR A 58 5.01 -10.54 -30.38
C THR A 58 5.27 -10.50 -28.88
N GLN A 59 5.52 -9.30 -28.31
CA GLN A 59 5.78 -9.07 -26.88
C GLN A 59 4.54 -8.64 -26.09
N SER A 60 3.38 -8.55 -26.72
CA SER A 60 2.13 -8.07 -26.09
C SER A 60 1.75 -8.86 -24.84
N ALA A 61 1.91 -10.17 -24.86
CA ALA A 61 1.62 -11.03 -23.71
C ALA A 61 2.60 -10.77 -22.54
N ALA A 62 3.88 -10.62 -22.83
CA ALA A 62 4.90 -10.28 -21.83
C ALA A 62 4.64 -8.90 -21.21
N PHE A 63 4.33 -7.92 -22.03
CA PHE A 63 3.96 -6.58 -21.59
C PHE A 63 2.74 -6.61 -20.64
N SER A 64 1.69 -7.33 -21.03
CA SER A 64 0.46 -7.45 -20.24
C SER A 64 0.74 -8.06 -18.85
N GLU A 65 1.57 -9.10 -18.78
CA GLU A 65 1.94 -9.71 -17.50
C GLU A 65 2.82 -8.77 -16.65
N LEU A 66 3.77 -8.06 -17.24
CA LEU A 66 4.56 -7.06 -16.53
C LEU A 66 3.69 -5.94 -15.98
N LYS A 67 2.70 -5.46 -16.73
CA LYS A 67 1.74 -4.44 -16.26
C LYS A 67 0.87 -4.94 -15.13
N ARG A 68 0.37 -6.18 -15.23
CA ARG A 68 -0.41 -6.82 -14.17
C ARG A 68 0.42 -6.94 -12.88
N ARG A 69 1.64 -7.44 -13.00
CA ARG A 69 2.55 -7.61 -11.86
C ARG A 69 2.99 -6.27 -11.28
N PHE A 70 3.25 -5.29 -12.13
CA PHE A 70 3.57 -3.93 -11.68
C PHE A 70 2.46 -3.34 -10.80
N GLY A 71 1.19 -3.50 -11.19
CA GLY A 71 0.06 -3.06 -10.37
C GLY A 71 0.05 -3.69 -8.99
N PHE A 72 0.37 -4.98 -8.88
CA PHE A 72 0.47 -5.68 -7.59
C PHE A 72 1.60 -5.12 -6.71
N GLU A 73 2.81 -4.99 -7.26
CA GLU A 73 3.98 -4.50 -6.51
C GLU A 73 3.82 -3.02 -6.13
N TYR A 74 3.32 -2.20 -7.05
CA TYR A 74 3.08 -0.77 -6.81
C TYR A 74 2.01 -0.55 -5.72
N ASN A 75 0.91 -1.27 -5.78
CA ASN A 75 -0.11 -1.21 -4.73
C ASN A 75 0.43 -1.72 -3.40
N GLY A 76 1.25 -2.78 -3.41
CA GLY A 76 1.96 -3.24 -2.22
C GLY A 76 2.81 -2.14 -1.60
N MET A 77 3.60 -1.42 -2.41
CA MET A 77 4.40 -0.29 -1.94
C MET A 77 3.53 0.81 -1.32
N VAL A 78 2.57 1.34 -2.07
CA VAL A 78 1.76 2.50 -1.65
C VAL A 78 0.88 2.18 -0.44
N LEU A 79 0.26 1.00 -0.41
CA LEU A 79 -0.61 0.62 0.71
C LEU A 79 0.17 0.35 1.99
N HIS A 80 1.43 -0.10 1.91
CA HIS A 80 2.31 -0.17 3.07
C HIS A 80 2.67 1.23 3.59
N GLU A 81 2.90 2.20 2.70
CA GLU A 81 3.16 3.58 3.12
C GLU A 81 1.96 4.17 3.86
N TYR A 82 0.75 4.00 3.35
CA TYR A 82 -0.47 4.41 4.05
C TYR A 82 -0.65 3.68 5.38
N TYR A 83 -0.37 2.38 5.43
CA TYR A 83 -0.45 1.60 6.65
C TYR A 83 0.50 2.11 7.73
N PHE A 84 1.75 2.37 7.39
CA PHE A 84 2.73 2.89 8.35
C PHE A 84 2.45 4.35 8.74
N ASP A 85 1.98 5.19 7.81
CA ASP A 85 1.60 6.57 8.10
C ASP A 85 0.38 6.68 9.05
N ASN A 86 -0.47 5.65 9.10
CA ASN A 86 -1.62 5.59 10.00
C ASN A 86 -1.26 5.12 11.43
N MET A 87 -0.01 4.75 11.68
CA MET A 87 0.46 4.34 12.99
C MET A 87 1.14 5.51 13.71
N GLN A 88 0.90 5.63 15.01
CA GLN A 88 1.65 6.57 15.83
C GLN A 88 1.93 6.01 17.21
N LYS A 89 3.07 6.42 17.78
CA LYS A 89 3.40 6.15 19.18
C LYS A 89 2.36 6.81 20.09
N GLN A 90 1.88 6.09 21.08
CA GLN A 90 0.87 6.57 22.03
C GLN A 90 -0.48 6.93 21.37
N GLY A 91 -0.79 6.35 20.22
CA GLY A 91 -2.11 6.49 19.60
C GLY A 91 -3.24 5.97 20.49
N THR A 92 -4.39 6.61 20.43
CA THR A 92 -5.58 6.25 21.22
C THR A 92 -6.35 5.07 20.62
N GLY A 93 -6.05 4.68 19.40
CA GLY A 93 -6.77 3.65 18.64
C GLY A 93 -8.08 4.12 18.02
N ASP A 94 -8.58 5.29 18.39
CA ASP A 94 -9.74 5.93 17.78
C ASP A 94 -9.41 7.33 17.27
N PRO A 95 -10.01 7.77 16.15
CA PRO A 95 -9.85 9.12 15.64
C PRO A 95 -10.51 10.15 16.56
N ILE A 96 -10.07 11.39 16.45
CA ILE A 96 -10.70 12.52 17.15
C ILE A 96 -12.16 12.64 16.67
N SER A 97 -13.10 12.69 17.61
CA SER A 97 -14.56 12.65 17.33
C SER A 97 -15.07 13.71 16.34
N ASN A 98 -14.43 14.87 16.30
CA ASN A 98 -14.80 15.96 15.37
C ASN A 98 -13.87 16.07 14.15
N SER A 99 -13.14 15.01 13.81
CA SER A 99 -12.24 15.01 12.66
C SER A 99 -13.02 14.95 11.34
N ALA A 100 -12.42 15.48 10.28
CA ALA A 100 -12.97 15.37 8.93
C ALA A 100 -13.21 13.91 8.52
N PHE A 101 -12.38 12.98 9.01
CA PHE A 101 -12.52 11.56 8.80
C PHE A 101 -13.82 11.01 9.41
N VAL A 102 -14.11 11.33 10.67
CA VAL A 102 -15.35 10.89 11.34
C VAL A 102 -16.57 11.43 10.59
N GLY A 103 -16.57 12.71 10.21
CA GLY A 103 -17.66 13.30 9.42
C GLY A 103 -17.86 12.60 8.06
N ALA A 104 -16.78 12.22 7.37
CA ALA A 104 -16.86 11.48 6.11
C ALA A 104 -17.39 10.04 6.32
N ALA A 105 -16.96 9.37 7.38
CA ALA A 105 -17.46 8.05 7.74
C ALA A 105 -18.96 8.07 8.07
N GLU A 106 -19.41 9.05 8.86
CA GLU A 106 -20.84 9.24 9.16
C GLU A 106 -21.68 9.52 7.92
N ALA A 107 -21.17 10.37 7.03
CA ALA A 107 -21.87 10.69 5.77
C ALA A 107 -21.99 9.46 4.85
N SER A 108 -21.01 8.57 4.84
CA SER A 108 -20.95 7.42 3.91
C SER A 108 -21.60 6.16 4.49
N PHE A 109 -21.51 5.93 5.81
CA PHE A 109 -21.95 4.71 6.48
C PHE A 109 -23.10 4.92 7.48
N GLY A 110 -23.56 6.14 7.67
CA GLY A 110 -24.61 6.51 8.59
C GLY A 110 -24.12 6.75 10.04
N SER A 111 -23.03 6.12 10.46
CA SER A 111 -22.33 6.40 11.73
C SER A 111 -20.88 5.94 11.68
N TYR A 112 -20.05 6.52 12.56
CA TYR A 112 -18.67 6.06 12.75
C TYR A 112 -18.60 4.59 13.21
N GLU A 113 -19.50 4.18 14.07
CA GLU A 113 -19.58 2.80 14.58
C GLU A 113 -19.87 1.79 13.45
N THR A 114 -20.75 2.14 12.51
CA THR A 114 -21.05 1.31 11.34
C THR A 114 -19.82 1.19 10.44
N TRP A 115 -19.13 2.29 10.15
CA TRP A 115 -17.86 2.27 9.42
C TRP A 115 -16.81 1.40 10.13
N LYS A 116 -16.63 1.59 11.44
CA LYS A 116 -15.66 0.83 12.23
C LYS A 116 -15.96 -0.68 12.22
N ALA A 117 -17.22 -1.04 12.33
CA ALA A 117 -17.64 -2.43 12.25
C ALA A 117 -17.34 -3.05 10.88
N ASP A 118 -17.63 -2.34 9.80
CA ASP A 118 -17.33 -2.78 8.44
C ASP A 118 -15.83 -2.96 8.22
N PHE A 119 -15.04 -1.95 8.56
CA PHE A 119 -13.57 -1.97 8.46
C PHE A 119 -12.94 -3.14 9.23
N VAL A 120 -13.34 -3.34 10.50
CA VAL A 120 -12.81 -4.41 11.35
C VAL A 120 -13.21 -5.79 10.82
N ASN A 121 -14.44 -5.95 10.34
CA ASN A 121 -14.90 -7.23 9.79
C ASN A 121 -14.24 -7.51 8.43
N THR A 122 -14.02 -6.50 7.59
CA THR A 122 -13.24 -6.63 6.36
C THR A 122 -11.82 -7.12 6.66
N GLY A 123 -11.15 -6.54 7.67
CA GLY A 123 -9.82 -6.98 8.09
C GLY A 123 -9.77 -8.40 8.67
N LYS A 124 -10.90 -8.94 9.15
CA LYS A 124 -11.01 -10.32 9.68
C LYS A 124 -11.35 -11.36 8.61
N MET A 125 -11.68 -10.95 7.40
CA MET A 125 -11.97 -11.88 6.30
C MET A 125 -10.75 -12.74 5.98
N ARG A 126 -11.01 -14.01 5.61
CA ARG A 126 -9.92 -14.87 5.11
C ARG A 126 -9.51 -14.42 3.72
N GLY A 127 -8.24 -14.13 3.55
CA GLY A 127 -7.70 -13.71 2.27
C GLY A 127 -6.37 -12.99 2.43
N VAL A 128 -5.80 -12.62 1.30
CA VAL A 128 -4.64 -11.74 1.19
C VAL A 128 -5.12 -10.43 0.58
N GLY A 129 -4.89 -9.31 1.27
CA GLY A 129 -5.33 -8.01 0.80
C GLY A 129 -5.29 -6.97 1.90
N TRP A 130 -6.05 -5.90 1.69
CA TRP A 130 -6.10 -4.72 2.55
C TRP A 130 -7.54 -4.41 2.92
N ALA A 131 -7.76 -3.99 4.15
CA ALA A 131 -8.93 -3.22 4.53
C ALA A 131 -8.57 -1.73 4.45
N ALA A 132 -9.29 -0.98 3.63
CA ALA A 132 -9.02 0.44 3.37
C ALA A 132 -10.32 1.24 3.24
#